data_32230fd1facd1e9ce5cbbf930e44ee03
#
_entry.id   32230fd1facd1e9ce5cbbf930e44ee03
#
_cell.length_a   1.000
_cell.length_b   1.000
_cell.length_c   1.000
_cell.angle_alpha   90.00
_cell.angle_beta   90.00
_cell.angle_gamma   90.00
#
_symmetry.space_group_name_H-M   'P 1'
#
loop_
_entity.id
_entity.type
_entity.pdbx_description
1 polymer ?
#
loop_
_entity_poly.entity_id
_entity_poly.type
_entity_poly.pdbx_seq_one_letter_code
_entity_poly.pdbx_strand_id
1 'polypeptide(L)'
;RAGRDRWAALEPVRQGVHNAINNLSEPINFVNSLLQFKIGRAFRALGRFGINSTLGVAGLFDFAARKPFKLRYDRNGFANTLGFYGIGAGPYMYLPLIGPTSTRDLVGRVLDLSLVPGVAGKPFSSPAYALGTGIARSLDDRVELDEFLRRLRSECTNPYAAERDYYLAVREAEIAALRKRPFDLESRLPACLAEGPMTRVGQAVPPPAAAPATPAATPQPVPATEPAQEPKVTQTM
;
A
#
# COMPACT_ATOMS: atom_id res chain seq x y z
N ARG A 1 -18.71 -23.90 -1.16
CA ARG A 1 -19.80 -23.01 -0.68
C ARG A 1 -19.54 -22.55 0.76
N ALA A 2 -19.24 -23.46 1.71
CA ALA A 2 -19.01 -23.12 3.13
C ALA A 2 -17.89 -22.08 3.40
N GLY A 3 -16.87 -21.98 2.56
CA GLY A 3 -15.82 -20.97 2.69
C GLY A 3 -16.30 -19.55 2.34
N ARG A 4 -17.13 -19.41 1.31
CA ARG A 4 -17.68 -18.09 0.89
C ARG A 4 -18.63 -17.51 1.92
N ASP A 5 -19.44 -18.35 2.56
CA ASP A 5 -20.42 -17.91 3.54
C ASP A 5 -19.73 -17.41 4.84
N ARG A 6 -18.60 -18.00 5.21
CA ARG A 6 -17.78 -17.52 6.35
C ARG A 6 -17.14 -16.16 6.07
N TRP A 7 -16.65 -15.92 4.86
CA TRP A 7 -16.08 -14.63 4.48
C TRP A 7 -17.15 -13.53 4.43
N ALA A 8 -18.35 -13.85 3.92
CA ALA A 8 -19.48 -12.93 3.90
C ALA A 8 -19.91 -12.51 5.32
N ALA A 9 -19.83 -13.40 6.29
CA ALA A 9 -20.15 -13.09 7.70
C ALA A 9 -19.12 -12.16 8.36
N LEU A 10 -17.87 -12.15 7.89
CA LEU A 10 -16.80 -11.28 8.41
C LEU A 10 -16.74 -9.91 7.70
N GLU A 11 -17.45 -9.75 6.59
CA GLU A 11 -17.42 -8.52 5.79
C GLU A 11 -17.80 -7.25 6.59
N PRO A 12 -18.83 -7.23 7.45
CA PRO A 12 -19.14 -6.05 8.26
C PRO A 12 -18.02 -5.69 9.24
N VAL A 13 -17.34 -6.70 9.82
CA VAL A 13 -16.21 -6.48 10.72
C VAL A 13 -15.02 -5.91 9.95
N ARG A 14 -14.71 -6.47 8.79
CA ARG A 14 -13.65 -5.98 7.90
C ARG A 14 -13.91 -4.52 7.52
N GLN A 15 -15.12 -4.19 7.09
CA GLN A 15 -15.51 -2.82 6.75
C GLN A 15 -15.40 -1.87 7.93
N GLY A 16 -15.77 -2.29 9.12
CA GLY A 16 -15.60 -1.50 10.33
C GLY A 16 -14.14 -1.19 10.62
N VAL A 17 -13.26 -2.19 10.53
CA VAL A 17 -11.81 -2.02 10.71
C VAL A 17 -11.24 -1.10 9.63
N HIS A 18 -11.61 -1.32 8.36
CA HIS A 18 -11.21 -0.47 7.23
C HIS A 18 -11.60 1.00 7.46
N ASN A 19 -12.85 1.25 7.85
CA ASN A 19 -13.34 2.60 8.12
C ASN A 19 -12.59 3.26 9.29
N ALA A 20 -12.33 2.51 10.37
CA ALA A 20 -11.58 3.01 11.52
C ALA A 20 -10.15 3.39 11.14
N ILE A 21 -9.45 2.55 10.36
CA ILE A 21 -8.10 2.83 9.85
C ILE A 21 -8.11 4.09 8.97
N ASN A 22 -9.10 4.23 8.10
CA ASN A 22 -9.24 5.42 7.25
C ASN A 22 -9.50 6.67 8.09
N ASN A 23 -10.37 6.58 9.10
CA ASN A 23 -10.62 7.71 10.01
C ASN A 23 -9.37 8.14 10.78
N LEU A 24 -8.57 7.18 11.26
CA LEU A 24 -7.28 7.45 11.91
C LEU A 24 -6.23 8.05 10.97
N SER A 25 -6.41 7.92 9.68
CA SER A 25 -5.53 8.54 8.67
C SER A 25 -5.95 9.96 8.28
N GLU A 26 -7.14 10.40 8.64
CA GLU A 26 -7.63 11.74 8.26
C GLU A 26 -6.78 12.90 8.81
N PRO A 27 -6.21 12.85 10.04
CA PRO A 27 -5.26 13.87 10.49
C PRO A 27 -4.02 13.99 9.59
N ILE A 28 -3.50 12.85 9.09
CA ILE A 28 -2.39 12.84 8.14
C ILE A 28 -2.82 13.47 6.81
N ASN A 29 -4.00 13.08 6.31
CA ASN A 29 -4.58 13.63 5.08
C ASN A 29 -4.78 15.16 5.20
N PHE A 30 -5.22 15.63 6.36
CA PHE A 30 -5.40 17.05 6.68
C PHE A 30 -4.07 17.81 6.57
N VAL A 31 -3.04 17.39 7.32
CA VAL A 31 -1.73 18.05 7.34
C VAL A 31 -1.11 18.07 5.95
N ASN A 32 -1.12 16.94 5.24
CA ASN A 32 -0.56 16.87 3.90
C ASN A 32 -1.32 17.72 2.88
N SER A 33 -2.65 17.83 3.02
CA SER A 33 -3.45 18.71 2.18
C SER A 33 -3.16 20.18 2.43
N LEU A 34 -2.90 20.58 3.68
CA LEU A 34 -2.43 21.93 4.02
C LEU A 34 -1.05 22.22 3.40
N LEU A 35 -0.10 21.30 3.55
CA LEU A 35 1.25 21.42 2.96
C LEU A 35 1.21 21.53 1.44
N GLN A 36 0.19 20.98 0.79
CA GLN A 36 -0.04 21.06 -0.65
C GLN A 36 -0.89 22.28 -1.06
N PHE A 37 -1.21 23.19 -0.12
CA PHE A 37 -2.11 24.36 -0.33
C PHE A 37 -3.51 23.98 -0.83
N LYS A 38 -3.98 22.76 -0.52
CA LYS A 38 -5.30 22.24 -0.93
C LYS A 38 -6.30 22.37 0.21
N ILE A 39 -6.62 23.61 0.53
CA ILE A 39 -7.45 23.97 1.70
C ILE A 39 -8.81 23.24 1.69
N GLY A 40 -9.47 23.12 0.54
CA GLY A 40 -10.75 22.39 0.44
C GLY A 40 -10.63 20.88 0.75
N ARG A 41 -9.49 20.25 0.39
CA ARG A 41 -9.22 18.85 0.76
C ARG A 41 -8.90 18.73 2.26
N ALA A 42 -8.16 19.69 2.81
CA ALA A 42 -7.85 19.73 4.24
C ALA A 42 -9.13 19.80 5.08
N PHE A 43 -10.01 20.75 4.80
CA PHE A 43 -11.30 20.84 5.52
C PHE A 43 -12.20 19.64 5.31
N ARG A 44 -12.14 18.97 4.16
CA ARG A 44 -12.85 17.71 3.94
C ARG A 44 -12.33 16.61 4.87
N ALA A 45 -11.01 16.44 4.99
CA ALA A 45 -10.39 15.46 5.89
C ALA A 45 -10.76 15.76 7.35
N LEU A 46 -10.68 17.01 7.78
CA LEU A 46 -11.08 17.42 9.12
C LEU A 46 -12.57 17.16 9.41
N GLY A 47 -13.45 17.49 8.46
CA GLY A 47 -14.88 17.23 8.57
C GLY A 47 -15.19 15.74 8.66
N ARG A 48 -14.53 14.92 7.83
CA ARG A 48 -14.65 13.45 7.90
C ARG A 48 -14.22 12.92 9.25
N PHE A 49 -13.04 13.34 9.72
CA PHE A 49 -12.53 12.94 11.03
C PHE A 49 -13.52 13.27 12.14
N GLY A 50 -14.04 14.50 12.20
CA GLY A 50 -15.02 14.92 13.20
C GLY A 50 -16.31 14.12 13.14
N ILE A 51 -16.92 13.96 11.96
CA ILE A 51 -18.18 13.23 11.77
C ILE A 51 -18.01 11.75 12.11
N ASN A 52 -16.97 11.10 11.59
CA ASN A 52 -16.78 9.66 11.78
C ASN A 52 -16.32 9.33 13.21
N SER A 53 -15.58 10.21 13.87
CA SER A 53 -15.18 10.00 15.27
C SER A 53 -16.35 10.17 16.25
N THR A 54 -17.30 11.05 15.95
CA THR A 54 -18.48 11.30 16.82
C THR A 54 -19.65 10.40 16.45
N LEU A 55 -20.22 10.58 15.25
CA LEU A 55 -21.39 9.83 14.80
C LEU A 55 -21.03 8.40 14.35
N GLY A 56 -19.82 8.20 13.85
CA GLY A 56 -19.34 6.92 13.31
C GLY A 56 -18.73 5.97 14.36
N VAL A 57 -18.93 6.23 15.66
CA VAL A 57 -18.40 5.41 16.76
C VAL A 57 -16.89 5.18 16.58
N ALA A 58 -16.11 6.25 16.76
CA ALA A 58 -14.65 6.25 16.57
C ALA A 58 -14.20 5.83 15.15
N GLY A 59 -15.05 6.01 14.14
CA GLY A 59 -14.72 5.73 12.75
C GLY A 59 -15.11 4.33 12.25
N LEU A 60 -15.76 3.48 13.07
CA LEU A 60 -16.24 2.17 12.62
C LEU A 60 -17.28 2.29 11.48
N PHE A 61 -18.06 3.37 11.48
CA PHE A 61 -19.03 3.66 10.45
C PHE A 61 -18.66 4.94 9.69
N ASP A 62 -18.60 4.85 8.35
CA ASP A 62 -18.32 6.02 7.50
C ASP A 62 -19.60 6.82 7.23
N PHE A 63 -20.05 7.59 8.23
CA PHE A 63 -21.18 8.50 8.08
C PHE A 63 -20.85 9.72 7.21
N ALA A 64 -19.60 10.16 7.20
CA ALA A 64 -19.17 11.29 6.39
C ALA A 64 -19.36 11.05 4.89
N ALA A 65 -19.22 9.80 4.42
CA ALA A 65 -19.47 9.47 3.02
C ALA A 65 -20.95 9.42 2.64
N ARG A 66 -21.87 9.30 3.63
CA ARG A 66 -23.31 9.18 3.41
C ARG A 66 -23.98 10.55 3.24
N LYS A 67 -25.23 10.55 2.77
CA LYS A 67 -26.06 11.75 2.80
C LYS A 67 -26.34 12.16 4.25
N PRO A 68 -26.38 13.46 4.60
CA PRO A 68 -26.30 14.62 3.70
C PRO A 68 -24.86 15.04 3.34
N PHE A 69 -23.83 14.58 4.04
CA PHE A 69 -22.45 15.11 3.98
C PHE A 69 -21.74 14.83 2.66
N LYS A 70 -21.82 13.58 2.15
CA LYS A 70 -21.19 13.12 0.89
C LYS A 70 -19.70 13.44 0.77
N LEU A 71 -18.99 13.45 1.88
CA LEU A 71 -17.56 13.71 1.95
C LEU A 71 -16.82 12.40 1.60
N ARG A 72 -16.26 12.31 0.39
CA ARG A 72 -15.50 11.13 -0.03
C ARG A 72 -14.14 11.07 0.66
N TYR A 73 -13.69 9.86 1.00
CA TYR A 73 -12.34 9.63 1.47
C TYR A 73 -11.33 9.94 0.37
N ASP A 74 -10.25 10.61 0.73
CA ASP A 74 -9.22 11.04 -0.21
C ASP A 74 -7.85 10.83 0.45
N ARG A 75 -7.25 9.69 0.15
CA ARG A 75 -5.98 9.29 0.74
C ARG A 75 -4.87 10.26 0.35
N ASN A 76 -4.16 10.76 1.34
CA ASN A 76 -3.03 11.64 1.15
C ASN A 76 -1.94 11.31 2.18
N GLY A 77 -0.68 11.66 1.87
CA GLY A 77 0.45 11.41 2.75
C GLY A 77 1.69 12.18 2.32
N PHE A 78 2.75 12.12 3.11
CA PHE A 78 4.00 12.81 2.82
C PHE A 78 4.63 12.40 1.50
N ALA A 79 4.49 11.13 1.08
CA ALA A 79 4.95 10.71 -0.23
C ALA A 79 4.33 11.53 -1.37
N ASN A 80 3.03 11.82 -1.25
CA ASN A 80 2.31 12.66 -2.19
C ASN A 80 2.73 14.12 -2.09
N THR A 81 3.00 14.59 -0.88
CA THR A 81 3.52 15.96 -0.66
C THR A 81 4.91 16.14 -1.27
N LEU A 82 5.81 15.18 -1.05
CA LEU A 82 7.14 15.18 -1.69
C LEU A 82 7.02 15.18 -3.22
N GLY A 83 6.15 14.33 -3.78
CA GLY A 83 5.85 14.32 -5.21
C GLY A 83 5.24 15.62 -5.72
N PHE A 84 4.34 16.23 -4.95
CA PHE A 84 3.75 17.54 -5.27
C PHE A 84 4.82 18.63 -5.41
N TYR A 85 5.86 18.61 -4.60
CA TYR A 85 7.01 19.53 -4.70
C TYR A 85 8.07 19.11 -5.73
N GLY A 86 7.86 18.00 -6.45
CA GLY A 86 8.72 17.61 -7.59
C GLY A 86 9.75 16.56 -7.27
N ILE A 87 9.74 16.00 -6.07
CA ILE A 87 10.62 14.87 -5.74
C ILE A 87 10.14 13.63 -6.49
N GLY A 88 10.99 13.08 -7.35
CA GLY A 88 10.71 11.87 -8.12
C GLY A 88 10.50 10.64 -7.22
N ALA A 89 9.95 9.57 -7.79
CA ALA A 89 9.73 8.32 -7.05
C ALA A 89 11.03 7.71 -6.54
N GLY A 90 12.14 7.90 -7.26
CA GLY A 90 13.41 7.23 -7.00
C GLY A 90 13.37 5.74 -7.35
N PRO A 91 14.37 4.96 -6.92
CA PRO A 91 14.42 3.54 -7.14
C PRO A 91 13.18 2.81 -6.61
N TYR A 92 12.65 1.91 -7.44
CA TYR A 92 11.63 0.96 -7.04
C TYR A 92 12.26 -0.17 -6.22
N MET A 93 11.57 -0.60 -5.19
CA MET A 93 11.99 -1.72 -4.35
C MET A 93 10.77 -2.53 -3.89
N TYR A 94 11.01 -3.79 -3.64
CA TYR A 94 10.01 -4.69 -3.07
C TYR A 94 10.47 -5.10 -1.67
N LEU A 95 9.75 -4.63 -0.66
CA LEU A 95 10.12 -4.88 0.73
C LEU A 95 9.22 -5.93 1.37
N PRO A 96 9.79 -6.86 2.17
CA PRO A 96 8.98 -7.78 2.97
C PRO A 96 7.99 -6.99 3.83
N LEU A 97 6.77 -7.49 3.98
CA LEU A 97 5.67 -6.89 4.76
C LEU A 97 5.10 -5.56 4.21
N ILE A 98 5.88 -4.79 3.46
CA ILE A 98 5.44 -3.50 2.89
C ILE A 98 4.96 -3.67 1.44
N GLY A 99 5.60 -4.58 0.69
CA GLY A 99 5.35 -4.81 -0.72
C GLY A 99 6.06 -3.84 -1.65
N PRO A 100 5.50 -3.60 -2.85
CA PRO A 100 6.03 -2.67 -3.81
C PRO A 100 6.05 -1.26 -3.24
N THR A 101 7.18 -0.60 -3.37
CA THR A 101 7.37 0.76 -2.88
C THR A 101 8.45 1.48 -3.69
N SER A 102 8.57 2.78 -3.50
CA SER A 102 9.67 3.58 -4.01
C SER A 102 10.37 4.29 -2.86
N THR A 103 11.58 4.78 -3.09
CA THR A 103 12.32 5.52 -2.05
C THR A 103 11.50 6.70 -1.50
N ARG A 104 10.88 7.49 -2.38
CA ARG A 104 9.99 8.60 -1.95
C ARG A 104 8.84 8.10 -1.08
N ASP A 105 8.20 7.02 -1.48
CA ASP A 105 7.03 6.51 -0.79
C ASP A 105 7.41 5.89 0.56
N LEU A 106 8.58 5.26 0.65
CA LEU A 106 9.13 4.76 1.91
C LEU A 106 9.44 5.91 2.87
N VAL A 107 10.15 6.94 2.41
CA VAL A 107 10.44 8.13 3.22
C VAL A 107 9.14 8.81 3.66
N GLY A 108 8.17 8.97 2.74
CA GLY A 108 6.87 9.53 3.06
C GLY A 108 6.13 8.76 4.16
N ARG A 109 6.15 7.42 4.11
CA ARG A 109 5.56 6.56 5.17
C ARG A 109 6.24 6.75 6.52
N VAL A 110 7.56 6.86 6.55
CA VAL A 110 8.30 7.11 7.80
C VAL A 110 7.91 8.46 8.38
N LEU A 111 7.78 9.49 7.56
CA LEU A 111 7.34 10.81 7.97
C LEU A 111 5.89 10.80 8.47
N ASP A 112 4.98 10.12 7.78
CA ASP A 112 3.57 9.96 8.21
C ASP A 112 3.49 9.26 9.58
N LEU A 113 4.28 8.20 9.79
CA LEU A 113 4.35 7.49 11.07
C LEU A 113 4.95 8.34 12.20
N SER A 114 5.81 9.29 11.88
CA SER A 114 6.44 10.19 12.86
C SER A 114 5.51 11.35 13.28
N LEU A 115 4.63 11.79 12.37
CA LEU A 115 3.70 12.90 12.63
C LEU A 115 2.58 12.55 13.61
N VAL A 116 1.99 11.36 13.47
CA VAL A 116 0.86 10.96 14.31
C VAL A 116 1.23 10.97 15.79
N PRO A 117 2.39 10.41 16.21
CA PRO A 117 2.86 10.52 17.59
C PRO A 117 3.07 11.95 18.07
N GLY A 118 3.59 12.82 17.19
CA GLY A 118 3.90 14.21 17.54
C GLY A 118 2.66 15.06 17.81
N VAL A 119 1.55 14.76 17.15
CA VAL A 119 0.32 15.56 17.25
C VAL A 119 -0.72 14.95 18.18
N ALA A 120 -0.86 13.63 18.18
CA ALA A 120 -1.95 12.93 18.88
C ALA A 120 -1.53 12.26 20.20
N GLY A 121 -0.22 12.15 20.48
CA GLY A 121 0.27 11.53 21.73
C GLY A 121 -0.04 10.04 21.86
N LYS A 122 -0.04 9.53 23.10
CA LYS A 122 -0.45 8.13 23.39
C LYS A 122 -1.97 7.98 23.22
N PRO A 123 -2.48 6.85 22.69
CA PRO A 123 -1.79 5.58 22.39
C PRO A 123 -1.14 5.50 21.01
N PHE A 124 -1.31 6.50 20.15
CA PHE A 124 -0.91 6.50 18.74
C PHE A 124 0.60 6.44 18.52
N SER A 125 1.39 6.83 19.53
CA SER A 125 2.85 6.81 19.52
C SER A 125 3.47 5.45 19.85
N SER A 126 2.66 4.40 20.10
CA SER A 126 3.21 3.09 20.44
C SER A 126 3.61 2.31 19.18
N PRO A 127 4.77 1.61 19.19
CA PRO A 127 5.15 0.73 18.08
C PRO A 127 4.11 -0.36 17.78
N ALA A 128 3.42 -0.84 18.82
CA ALA A 128 2.36 -1.83 18.68
C ALA A 128 1.16 -1.29 17.88
N TYR A 129 0.79 -0.02 18.06
CA TYR A 129 -0.26 0.63 17.27
C TYR A 129 0.16 0.77 15.80
N ALA A 130 1.39 1.24 15.54
CA ALA A 130 1.89 1.42 14.18
C ALA A 130 1.98 0.07 13.43
N LEU A 131 2.48 -0.98 14.10
CA LEU A 131 2.53 -2.33 13.53
C LEU A 131 1.13 -2.91 13.32
N GLY A 132 0.24 -2.81 14.31
CA GLY A 132 -1.12 -3.34 14.23
C GLY A 132 -1.93 -2.72 13.10
N THR A 133 -1.92 -1.38 12.99
CA THR A 133 -2.60 -0.67 11.90
C THR A 133 -1.97 -0.93 10.54
N GLY A 134 -0.64 -1.05 10.48
CA GLY A 134 0.10 -1.39 9.26
C GLY A 134 -0.25 -2.78 8.75
N ILE A 135 -0.27 -3.79 9.63
CA ILE A 135 -0.64 -5.17 9.28
C ILE A 135 -2.11 -5.23 8.85
N ALA A 136 -3.02 -4.64 9.62
CA ALA A 136 -4.44 -4.63 9.30
C ALA A 136 -4.71 -3.99 7.94
N ARG A 137 -4.05 -2.88 7.62
CA ARG A 137 -4.13 -2.22 6.32
C ARG A 137 -3.57 -3.11 5.20
N SER A 138 -2.40 -3.72 5.40
CA SER A 138 -1.82 -4.63 4.40
C SER A 138 -2.73 -5.82 4.09
N LEU A 139 -3.41 -6.36 5.08
CA LEU A 139 -4.36 -7.46 4.89
C LEU A 139 -5.61 -7.00 4.12
N ASP A 140 -6.14 -5.84 4.45
CA ASP A 140 -7.30 -5.25 3.76
C ASP A 140 -6.99 -4.92 2.30
N ASP A 141 -5.88 -4.21 2.05
CA ASP A 141 -5.38 -3.91 0.70
C ASP A 141 -5.18 -5.20 -0.11
N ARG A 142 -4.71 -6.29 0.53
CA ARG A 142 -4.52 -7.59 -0.12
C ARG A 142 -5.82 -8.21 -0.61
N VAL A 143 -6.87 -8.15 0.19
CA VAL A 143 -8.18 -8.69 -0.19
C VAL A 143 -8.76 -7.89 -1.37
N GLU A 144 -8.63 -6.57 -1.35
CA GLU A 144 -9.12 -5.71 -2.43
C GLU A 144 -8.37 -5.92 -3.76
N LEU A 145 -7.07 -6.24 -3.67
CA LEU A 145 -6.21 -6.42 -4.85
C LEU A 145 -6.10 -7.88 -5.32
N ASP A 146 -6.74 -8.84 -4.66
CA ASP A 146 -6.57 -10.26 -4.97
C ASP A 146 -6.92 -10.61 -6.43
N GLU A 147 -8.00 -10.04 -6.96
CA GLU A 147 -8.39 -10.22 -8.37
C GLU A 147 -7.34 -9.61 -9.33
N PHE A 148 -6.88 -8.40 -9.05
CA PHE A 148 -5.84 -7.74 -9.83
C PHE A 148 -4.53 -8.55 -9.81
N LEU A 149 -4.11 -9.02 -8.65
CA LEU A 149 -2.88 -9.82 -8.51
C LEU A 149 -3.00 -11.20 -9.21
N ARG A 150 -4.19 -11.79 -9.21
CA ARG A 150 -4.45 -13.03 -9.98
C ARG A 150 -4.31 -12.78 -11.47
N ARG A 151 -4.93 -11.74 -12.01
CA ARG A 151 -4.81 -11.36 -13.41
C ARG A 151 -3.35 -11.10 -13.79
N LEU A 152 -2.64 -10.32 -13.00
CA LEU A 152 -1.24 -10.00 -13.22
C LEU A 152 -0.36 -11.26 -13.32
N ARG A 153 -0.64 -12.28 -12.51
CA ARG A 153 0.10 -13.56 -12.54
C ARG A 153 -0.29 -14.47 -13.70
N SER A 154 -1.54 -14.40 -14.17
CA SER A 154 -2.04 -15.26 -15.24
C SER A 154 -1.85 -14.66 -16.63
N GLU A 155 -1.89 -13.34 -16.77
CA GLU A 155 -1.90 -12.66 -18.05
C GLU A 155 -0.53 -12.08 -18.45
N CYS A 156 0.35 -11.81 -17.47
CA CYS A 156 1.65 -11.18 -17.73
C CYS A 156 2.80 -12.19 -17.74
N THR A 157 3.64 -12.14 -18.78
CA THR A 157 4.84 -12.99 -18.89
C THR A 157 5.85 -12.74 -17.77
N ASN A 158 5.97 -11.47 -17.34
CA ASN A 158 6.81 -11.09 -16.21
C ASN A 158 5.96 -10.33 -15.18
N PRO A 159 5.34 -11.03 -14.21
CA PRO A 159 4.47 -10.40 -13.21
C PRO A 159 5.18 -9.33 -12.37
N TYR A 160 6.46 -9.51 -12.04
CA TYR A 160 7.22 -8.55 -11.27
C TYR A 160 7.42 -7.21 -12.02
N ALA A 161 7.80 -7.29 -13.29
CA ALA A 161 7.96 -6.08 -14.11
C ALA A 161 6.62 -5.37 -14.30
N ALA A 162 5.55 -6.13 -14.55
CA ALA A 162 4.21 -5.58 -14.70
C ALA A 162 3.70 -4.91 -13.41
N GLU A 163 3.95 -5.51 -12.23
CA GLU A 163 3.60 -4.93 -10.94
C GLU A 163 4.37 -3.63 -10.68
N ARG A 164 5.67 -3.62 -10.97
CA ARG A 164 6.52 -2.42 -10.87
C ARG A 164 6.00 -1.28 -11.73
N ASP A 165 5.76 -1.56 -13.01
CA ASP A 165 5.37 -0.55 -13.99
C ASP A 165 3.98 -0.01 -13.68
N TYR A 166 3.04 -0.87 -13.29
CA TYR A 166 1.72 -0.47 -12.79
C TYR A 166 1.84 0.43 -11.55
N TYR A 167 2.61 0.00 -10.55
CA TYR A 167 2.81 0.79 -9.32
C TYR A 167 3.34 2.19 -9.63
N LEU A 168 4.40 2.28 -10.43
CA LEU A 168 5.01 3.57 -10.76
C LEU A 168 4.06 4.46 -11.58
N ALA A 169 3.33 3.88 -12.55
CA ALA A 169 2.35 4.62 -13.35
C ALA A 169 1.21 5.19 -12.50
N VAL A 170 0.64 4.39 -11.59
CA VAL A 170 -0.41 4.84 -10.68
C VAL A 170 0.08 5.94 -9.74
N ARG A 171 1.29 5.77 -9.17
CA ARG A 171 1.88 6.80 -8.30
C ARG A 171 2.16 8.10 -9.05
N GLU A 172 2.59 8.04 -10.31
CA GLU A 172 2.78 9.22 -11.15
C GLU A 172 1.45 9.91 -11.49
N ALA A 173 0.41 9.12 -11.82
CA ALA A 173 -0.94 9.64 -12.05
C ALA A 173 -1.51 10.38 -10.83
N GLU A 174 -1.35 9.83 -9.62
CA GLU A 174 -1.76 10.50 -8.38
C GLU A 174 -1.06 11.86 -8.19
N ILE A 175 0.24 11.93 -8.43
CA ILE A 175 1.00 13.19 -8.35
C ILE A 175 0.58 14.16 -9.44
N ALA A 176 0.37 13.69 -10.67
CA ALA A 176 -0.11 14.51 -11.78
C ALA A 176 -1.50 15.12 -11.46
N ALA A 177 -2.41 14.32 -10.91
CA ALA A 177 -3.72 14.80 -10.46
C ALA A 177 -3.60 15.84 -9.33
N LEU A 178 -2.68 15.63 -8.39
CA LEU A 178 -2.38 16.62 -7.35
C LEU A 178 -1.86 17.94 -7.93
N ARG A 179 -1.05 17.88 -8.97
CA ARG A 179 -0.48 19.05 -9.66
C ARG A 179 -1.40 19.62 -10.74
N LYS A 180 -2.59 19.04 -10.94
CA LYS A 180 -3.52 19.38 -12.02
C LYS A 180 -2.87 19.30 -13.41
N ARG A 181 -1.98 18.32 -13.62
CA ARG A 181 -1.35 18.06 -14.92
C ARG A 181 -2.11 16.94 -15.64
N PRO A 182 -2.26 17.03 -16.95
CA PRO A 182 -2.79 15.91 -17.72
C PRO A 182 -1.81 14.73 -17.60
N PHE A 183 -2.36 13.53 -17.43
CA PHE A 183 -1.59 12.30 -17.38
C PHE A 183 -2.45 11.18 -17.98
N ASP A 184 -1.91 10.54 -18.99
CA ASP A 184 -2.56 9.37 -19.60
C ASP A 184 -2.04 8.10 -18.91
N LEU A 185 -2.83 7.59 -17.98
CA LEU A 185 -2.49 6.38 -17.24
C LEU A 185 -2.56 5.15 -18.15
N GLU A 186 -3.53 5.08 -19.06
CA GLU A 186 -3.74 3.90 -19.90
C GLU A 186 -2.52 3.61 -20.79
N SER A 187 -1.89 4.65 -21.34
CA SER A 187 -0.67 4.50 -22.14
C SER A 187 0.55 4.03 -21.34
N ARG A 188 0.51 4.12 -20.04
CA ARG A 188 1.61 3.74 -19.12
C ARG A 188 1.41 2.39 -18.45
N LEU A 189 0.23 1.81 -18.61
CA LEU A 189 -0.05 0.50 -18.05
C LEU A 189 0.68 -0.61 -18.83
N PRO A 190 1.09 -1.70 -18.17
CA PRO A 190 1.59 -2.87 -18.86
C PRO A 190 0.58 -3.38 -19.89
N ALA A 191 1.06 -3.70 -21.08
CA ALA A 191 0.20 -4.15 -22.20
C ALA A 191 -0.69 -5.35 -21.81
N CYS A 192 -0.18 -6.27 -20.99
CA CYS A 192 -0.94 -7.41 -20.47
C CYS A 192 -2.13 -7.04 -19.58
N LEU A 193 -2.22 -5.79 -19.09
CA LEU A 193 -3.31 -5.29 -18.27
C LEU A 193 -4.24 -4.31 -19.04
N ALA A 194 -3.87 -3.91 -20.24
CA ALA A 194 -4.61 -2.93 -21.02
C ALA A 194 -5.94 -3.50 -21.57
N GLU A 195 -6.06 -4.80 -21.73
CA GLU A 195 -7.23 -5.48 -22.33
C GLU A 195 -8.25 -5.99 -21.31
N GLY A 196 -8.66 -5.19 -20.32
CA GLY A 196 -9.66 -5.62 -19.35
C GLY A 196 -10.52 -4.50 -18.80
N PRO A 197 -11.69 -4.79 -18.19
CA PRO A 197 -12.52 -3.77 -17.60
C PRO A 197 -11.76 -3.10 -16.46
N MET A 198 -11.21 -1.94 -16.75
CA MET A 198 -10.57 -1.07 -15.76
C MET A 198 -11.62 -0.59 -14.80
N THR A 199 -11.68 -1.19 -13.64
CA THR A 199 -12.55 -0.75 -12.57
C THR A 199 -12.07 0.64 -12.12
N ARG A 200 -12.75 1.67 -12.68
CA ARG A 200 -12.78 3.07 -12.24
C ARG A 200 -11.52 3.59 -11.55
N VAL A 201 -10.56 4.01 -12.37
CA VAL A 201 -9.47 4.90 -11.94
C VAL A 201 -10.08 6.26 -11.56
N GLY A 202 -10.40 6.42 -10.31
CA GLY A 202 -11.02 7.62 -9.73
C GLY A 202 -11.22 7.50 -8.22
N GLN A 203 -11.07 6.30 -7.71
CA GLN A 203 -10.91 6.05 -6.27
C GLN A 203 -9.44 5.71 -6.07
N ALA A 204 -8.82 6.35 -5.07
CA ALA A 204 -7.42 6.11 -4.74
C ALA A 204 -7.15 4.59 -4.72
N VAL A 205 -6.43 4.11 -5.73
CA VAL A 205 -6.00 2.70 -5.74
C VAL A 205 -4.97 2.59 -4.61
N PRO A 206 -5.25 1.82 -3.56
CA PRO A 206 -4.26 1.61 -2.51
C PRO A 206 -3.01 0.99 -3.15
N PRO A 207 -1.80 1.34 -2.69
CA PRO A 207 -0.60 0.66 -3.16
C PRO A 207 -0.78 -0.84 -2.93
N PRO A 208 -0.39 -1.68 -3.91
CA PRO A 208 -0.57 -3.12 -3.79
C PRO A 208 0.08 -3.63 -2.50
N ALA A 209 -0.67 -4.43 -1.77
CA ALA A 209 -0.21 -5.04 -0.53
C ALA A 209 0.92 -6.04 -0.80
N ALA A 210 1.77 -6.23 0.19
CA ALA A 210 2.90 -7.16 0.10
C ALA A 210 2.44 -8.58 -0.30
N ALA A 211 3.05 -9.13 -1.34
CA ALA A 211 2.92 -10.56 -1.61
C ALA A 211 3.47 -11.36 -0.41
N PRO A 212 2.90 -12.53 -0.07
CA PRO A 212 3.49 -13.38 0.95
C PRO A 212 4.93 -13.69 0.54
N ALA A 213 5.85 -13.55 1.50
CA ALA A 213 7.23 -13.99 1.29
C ALA A 213 7.18 -15.42 0.76
N THR A 214 7.74 -15.65 -0.42
CA THR A 214 8.03 -17.00 -0.89
C THR A 214 8.83 -17.66 0.22
N PRO A 215 8.45 -18.83 0.76
CA PRO A 215 9.24 -19.49 1.76
C PRO A 215 10.68 -19.60 1.23
N ALA A 216 11.63 -19.13 2.02
CA ALA A 216 13.04 -19.17 1.67
C ALA A 216 13.34 -20.58 1.17
N ALA A 217 13.87 -20.68 -0.04
CA ALA A 217 14.29 -21.97 -0.58
C ALA A 217 15.18 -22.61 0.47
N THR A 218 14.78 -23.78 0.94
CA THR A 218 15.57 -24.60 1.85
C THR A 218 16.96 -24.73 1.23
N PRO A 219 18.04 -24.41 1.94
CA PRO A 219 19.38 -24.56 1.39
C PRO A 219 19.54 -26.01 0.95
N GLN A 220 19.80 -26.23 -0.33
CA GLN A 220 20.14 -27.55 -0.80
C GLN A 220 21.42 -27.97 -0.08
N PRO A 221 21.50 -29.18 0.45
CA PRO A 221 22.74 -29.67 1.06
C PRO A 221 23.83 -29.64 0.00
N VAL A 222 24.92 -28.95 0.32
CA VAL A 222 26.14 -28.92 -0.50
C VAL A 222 26.62 -30.35 -0.64
N PRO A 223 26.85 -30.87 -1.86
CA PRO A 223 27.41 -32.20 -2.02
C PRO A 223 28.76 -32.28 -1.28
N ALA A 224 28.89 -33.29 -0.44
CA ALA A 224 30.11 -33.53 0.32
C ALA A 224 31.30 -33.65 -0.63
N THR A 225 32.28 -32.81 -0.43
CA THR A 225 33.54 -32.84 -1.16
C THR A 225 34.22 -34.20 -0.83
N GLU A 226 34.38 -35.02 -1.84
CA GLU A 226 35.09 -36.28 -1.77
C GLU A 226 36.54 -36.01 -1.30
N PRO A 227 37.06 -36.77 -0.32
CA PRO A 227 38.43 -36.53 0.18
C PRO A 227 39.45 -36.88 -0.92
N ALA A 228 40.32 -35.91 -1.19
CA ALA A 228 41.44 -36.06 -2.13
C ALA A 228 42.28 -37.29 -1.78
N GLN A 229 42.45 -38.19 -2.74
CA GLN A 229 43.36 -39.31 -2.64
C GLN A 229 44.80 -38.81 -2.52
N GLU A 230 45.49 -39.25 -1.46
CA GLU A 230 46.93 -39.02 -1.27
C GLU A 230 47.74 -39.72 -2.40
N PRO A 231 48.73 -39.06 -2.95
CA PRO A 231 49.62 -39.69 -3.92
C PRO A 231 50.53 -40.74 -3.22
N LYS A 232 50.46 -41.98 -3.67
CA LYS A 232 51.39 -43.04 -3.27
C LYS A 232 52.82 -42.67 -3.65
N VAL A 233 53.65 -42.48 -2.65
CA VAL A 233 55.11 -42.35 -2.83
C VAL A 233 55.65 -43.74 -3.16
N THR A 234 56.10 -43.90 -4.39
CA THR A 234 56.89 -45.12 -4.84
C THR A 234 58.31 -44.91 -4.37
N GLN A 235 58.72 -45.66 -3.36
CA GLN A 235 60.16 -45.87 -3.05
C GLN A 235 60.73 -46.81 -4.07
N THR A 236 61.71 -46.35 -4.80
CA THR A 236 62.59 -47.20 -5.62
C THR A 236 63.95 -47.38 -4.89
N MET A 237 64.34 -48.60 -4.70
CA MET A 237 65.69 -49.04 -4.25
C MET A 237 66.78 -48.60 -5.22
#